data_94077b3572be9ef717ffefd39f0ab5cb
#
_entry.id   94077b3572be9ef717ffefd39f0ab5cb
#
_cell.length_a   1.000
_cell.length_b   1.000
_cell.length_c   1.000
_cell.angle_alpha   90.00
_cell.angle_beta   90.00
_cell.angle_gamma   90.00
#
_symmetry.space_group_name_H-M   'P 1'
#
loop_
_entity.id
_entity.type
_entity.pdbx_description
1 polymer ?
#
loop_
_entity_poly.entity_id
_entity_poly.type
_entity_poly.pdbx_seq_one_letter_code
_entity_poly.pdbx_strand_id
1 'polypeptide(L)'
;SHGNSFPASTYRVMLDSLRARGFTVHAIEKYGHDPRYPVTDNWPHLVQQLADFAREQRQAGGEAPYLVGHSLGGILSLMCAARHPELARGVVMLDSPVLGGWRAGAIGVAKHTPLMKRLSPSVVSRKRRHQWDDREAVFQHFRGKKLFAAWDEQVLHDYVNHGTLDAEGTWQLAFDREVESRIYDTLPHNIGTLLRAQPLKCPLAFIGGLQSAEMKQVGGLENTARIAKGRVMMIDGSHLFPMEKPL
;
A
#
# COMPACT_ATOMS: atom_id res chain seq x y z
N SER A 1 5.61 -1.72 -4.34
CA SER A 1 4.50 -0.74 -4.19
C SER A 1 4.19 -0.52 -2.72
N HIS A 2 4.24 0.71 -2.26
CA HIS A 2 4.11 1.12 -0.87
C HIS A 2 2.65 1.11 -0.35
N GLY A 3 2.48 1.09 0.98
CA GLY A 3 1.22 1.35 1.66
C GLY A 3 0.83 2.83 1.66
N ASN A 4 -0.47 3.12 1.83
CA ASN A 4 -0.93 4.51 1.91
C ASN A 4 -0.23 5.24 3.07
N SER A 5 0.17 6.48 2.89
CA SER A 5 0.90 7.32 3.86
C SER A 5 2.40 7.06 4.01
N PHE A 6 2.93 5.99 3.44
CA PHE A 6 4.33 5.59 3.61
C PHE A 6 5.06 5.61 2.27
N PRO A 7 5.88 6.63 1.97
CA PRO A 7 6.71 6.64 0.76
C PRO A 7 7.57 5.38 0.62
N ALA A 8 7.94 5.02 -0.61
CA ALA A 8 8.71 3.80 -0.86
C ALA A 8 10.03 3.76 -0.08
N SER A 9 10.66 4.91 0.13
CA SER A 9 11.88 5.05 0.93
C SER A 9 11.72 4.57 2.39
N THR A 10 10.51 4.54 2.94
CA THR A 10 10.22 3.94 4.26
C THR A 10 10.54 2.45 4.31
N TYR A 11 10.50 1.77 3.16
CA TYR A 11 10.77 0.33 3.03
C TYR A 11 12.23 0.04 2.71
N ARG A 12 13.15 1.02 2.82
CA ARG A 12 14.56 0.90 2.38
C ARG A 12 15.23 -0.34 2.94
N VAL A 13 15.10 -0.64 4.22
CA VAL A 13 15.71 -1.80 4.86
C VAL A 13 15.31 -3.11 4.16
N MET A 14 14.00 -3.30 3.91
CA MET A 14 13.49 -4.47 3.19
C MET A 14 13.97 -4.49 1.72
N LEU A 15 13.94 -3.34 1.04
CA LEU A 15 14.38 -3.24 -0.36
C LEU A 15 15.86 -3.54 -0.51
N ASP A 16 16.71 -3.05 0.40
CA ASP A 16 18.15 -3.31 0.41
C ASP A 16 18.46 -4.79 0.73
N SER A 17 17.69 -5.42 1.61
CA SER A 17 17.75 -6.84 1.87
C SER A 17 17.45 -7.68 0.62
N LEU A 18 16.47 -7.28 -0.19
CA LEU A 18 16.17 -7.91 -1.47
C LEU A 18 17.31 -7.71 -2.48
N ARG A 19 17.87 -6.49 -2.56
CA ARG A 19 19.04 -6.20 -3.43
C ARG A 19 20.25 -7.05 -3.05
N ALA A 20 20.52 -7.19 -1.75
CA ALA A 20 21.60 -8.04 -1.26
C ALA A 20 21.42 -9.52 -1.60
N ARG A 21 20.18 -9.96 -1.88
CA ARG A 21 19.85 -11.31 -2.36
C ARG A 21 19.84 -11.43 -3.89
N GLY A 22 20.31 -10.41 -4.62
CA GLY A 22 20.46 -10.43 -6.08
C GLY A 22 19.23 -9.97 -6.86
N PHE A 23 18.20 -9.42 -6.22
CA PHE A 23 17.07 -8.84 -6.92
C PHE A 23 17.36 -7.40 -7.37
N THR A 24 17.01 -7.06 -8.61
CA THR A 24 16.89 -5.67 -9.04
C THR A 24 15.54 -5.14 -8.52
N VAL A 25 15.59 -4.09 -7.70
CA VAL A 25 14.40 -3.58 -7.01
C VAL A 25 14.15 -2.13 -7.38
N HIS A 26 12.95 -1.87 -7.89
CA HIS A 26 12.45 -0.54 -8.25
C HIS A 26 11.17 -0.23 -7.48
N ALA A 27 10.93 1.04 -7.18
CA ALA A 27 9.74 1.46 -6.46
C ALA A 27 9.25 2.85 -6.90
N ILE A 28 7.95 3.03 -6.97
CA ILE A 28 7.32 4.35 -7.09
C ILE A 28 7.33 4.97 -5.69
N GLU A 29 7.91 6.18 -5.57
CA GLU A 29 8.08 6.84 -4.28
C GLU A 29 6.76 7.21 -3.63
N LYS A 30 5.81 7.78 -4.40
CA LYS A 30 4.47 8.15 -3.89
C LYS A 30 3.40 7.94 -4.95
N TYR A 31 2.36 7.18 -4.63
CA TYR A 31 1.15 7.09 -5.46
C TYR A 31 0.25 8.32 -5.27
N GLY A 32 -0.41 8.73 -6.35
CA GLY A 32 -1.45 9.76 -6.34
C GLY A 32 -0.94 11.20 -6.20
N HIS A 33 0.39 11.43 -6.22
CA HIS A 33 1.00 12.76 -6.17
C HIS A 33 1.39 13.30 -7.55
N ASP A 34 1.39 12.46 -8.57
CA ASP A 34 1.57 12.87 -9.96
C ASP A 34 0.22 13.27 -10.55
N PRO A 35 0.04 14.51 -11.05
CA PRO A 35 -1.24 14.96 -11.60
C PRO A 35 -1.73 14.15 -12.80
N ARG A 36 -0.84 13.42 -13.49
CA ARG A 36 -1.21 12.49 -14.57
C ARG A 36 -2.04 11.31 -14.05
N TYR A 37 -1.92 10.97 -12.76
CA TYR A 37 -2.56 9.81 -12.14
C TYR A 37 -3.40 10.22 -10.92
N PRO A 38 -4.51 10.95 -11.12
CA PRO A 38 -5.34 11.45 -10.03
C PRO A 38 -5.99 10.29 -9.26
N VAL A 39 -6.20 10.51 -7.95
CA VAL A 39 -6.93 9.55 -7.11
C VAL A 39 -8.43 9.64 -7.40
N THR A 40 -8.99 8.60 -8.00
CA THR A 40 -10.41 8.49 -8.33
C THR A 40 -10.97 7.14 -7.87
N ASP A 41 -12.29 6.98 -7.90
CA ASP A 41 -12.97 5.80 -7.39
C ASP A 41 -12.45 4.50 -8.04
N ASN A 42 -12.22 3.47 -7.21
CA ASN A 42 -11.62 2.20 -7.62
C ASN A 42 -10.19 2.29 -8.19
N TRP A 43 -9.50 3.41 -8.05
CA TRP A 43 -8.07 3.63 -8.32
C TRP A 43 -7.57 3.34 -9.75
N PRO A 44 -8.34 3.58 -10.83
CA PRO A 44 -7.90 3.22 -12.19
C PRO A 44 -6.59 3.91 -12.58
N HIS A 45 -6.41 5.17 -12.19
CA HIS A 45 -5.21 5.94 -12.54
C HIS A 45 -3.99 5.54 -11.70
N LEU A 46 -4.16 5.13 -10.43
CA LEU A 46 -3.06 4.60 -9.64
C LEU A 46 -2.59 3.24 -10.19
N VAL A 47 -3.53 2.41 -10.66
CA VAL A 47 -3.20 1.17 -11.39
C VAL A 47 -2.45 1.49 -12.68
N GLN A 48 -2.86 2.53 -13.42
CA GLN A 48 -2.17 2.99 -14.62
C GLN A 48 -0.76 3.49 -14.30
N GLN A 49 -0.56 4.23 -13.21
CA GLN A 49 0.76 4.68 -12.74
C GLN A 49 1.70 3.48 -12.52
N LEU A 50 1.21 2.43 -11.86
CA LEU A 50 1.99 1.21 -11.68
C LEU A 50 2.26 0.48 -13.00
N ALA A 51 1.27 0.42 -13.90
CA ALA A 51 1.42 -0.23 -15.19
C ALA A 51 2.46 0.48 -16.08
N ASP A 52 2.44 1.80 -16.12
CA ASP A 52 3.41 2.59 -16.90
C ASP A 52 4.82 2.42 -16.33
N PHE A 53 4.96 2.49 -15.01
CA PHE A 53 6.23 2.23 -14.34
C PHE A 53 6.75 0.81 -14.60
N ALA A 54 5.90 -0.22 -14.48
CA ALA A 54 6.30 -1.59 -14.76
C ALA A 54 6.69 -1.81 -16.23
N ARG A 55 6.04 -1.09 -17.15
CA ARG A 55 6.36 -1.13 -18.59
C ARG A 55 7.74 -0.52 -18.86
N GLU A 56 8.05 0.62 -18.23
CA GLU A 56 9.37 1.25 -18.31
C GLU A 56 10.47 0.30 -17.80
N GLN A 57 10.25 -0.33 -16.62
CA GLN A 57 11.23 -1.27 -16.07
C GLN A 57 11.41 -2.50 -16.96
N ARG A 58 10.33 -3.04 -17.54
CA ARG A 58 10.39 -4.15 -18.48
C ARG A 58 11.16 -3.80 -19.76
N GLN A 59 10.96 -2.60 -20.30
CA GLN A 59 11.71 -2.12 -21.46
C GLN A 59 13.22 -2.01 -21.19
N ALA A 60 13.58 -1.57 -19.97
CA ALA A 60 14.97 -1.47 -19.55
C ALA A 60 15.63 -2.83 -19.26
N GLY A 61 14.89 -3.79 -18.71
CA GLY A 61 15.42 -5.07 -18.23
C GLY A 61 15.01 -6.31 -19.04
N GLY A 62 14.12 -6.19 -20.02
CA GLY A 62 13.71 -7.28 -20.93
C GLY A 62 12.62 -8.22 -20.39
N GLU A 63 12.54 -8.45 -19.10
CA GLU A 63 11.56 -9.34 -18.46
C GLU A 63 10.47 -8.59 -17.68
N ALA A 64 9.28 -9.17 -17.59
CA ALA A 64 8.24 -8.64 -16.72
C ALA A 64 8.64 -8.81 -15.24
N PRO A 65 8.45 -7.79 -14.37
CA PRO A 65 8.80 -7.87 -12.97
C PRO A 65 7.82 -8.73 -12.15
N TYR A 66 8.22 -9.09 -10.93
CA TYR A 66 7.29 -9.43 -9.87
C TYR A 66 6.72 -8.13 -9.27
N LEU A 67 5.41 -8.05 -9.15
CA LEU A 67 4.74 -6.92 -8.49
C LEU A 67 4.55 -7.24 -7.02
N VAL A 68 5.29 -6.55 -6.16
CA VAL A 68 5.20 -6.73 -4.70
C VAL A 68 4.61 -5.46 -4.09
N GLY A 69 3.61 -5.61 -3.23
CA GLY A 69 2.99 -4.43 -2.65
C GLY A 69 2.39 -4.66 -1.27
N HIS A 70 2.51 -3.64 -0.43
CA HIS A 70 1.95 -3.59 0.91
C HIS A 70 0.65 -2.79 0.91
N SER A 71 -0.40 -3.30 1.57
CA SER A 71 -1.67 -2.59 1.77
C SER A 71 -2.23 -2.05 0.44
N LEU A 72 -2.33 -0.72 0.27
CA LEU A 72 -2.65 -0.06 -1.02
C LEU A 72 -1.88 -0.69 -2.19
N GLY A 73 -0.55 -0.78 -2.03
CA GLY A 73 0.34 -1.27 -3.08
C GLY A 73 0.07 -2.73 -3.49
N GLY A 74 -0.37 -3.58 -2.56
CA GLY A 74 -0.75 -4.96 -2.88
C GLY A 74 -2.03 -5.04 -3.71
N ILE A 75 -3.01 -4.21 -3.40
CA ILE A 75 -4.25 -4.09 -4.20
C ILE A 75 -3.93 -3.53 -5.60
N LEU A 76 -3.08 -2.50 -5.70
CA LEU A 76 -2.64 -1.97 -6.99
C LEU A 76 -1.91 -3.03 -7.81
N SER A 77 -1.02 -3.81 -7.19
CA SER A 77 -0.29 -4.91 -7.83
C SER A 77 -1.23 -5.99 -8.39
N LEU A 78 -2.24 -6.40 -7.59
CA LEU A 78 -3.27 -7.34 -8.01
C LEU A 78 -4.07 -6.82 -9.21
N MET A 79 -4.55 -5.57 -9.13
CA MET A 79 -5.37 -4.98 -10.19
C MET A 79 -4.54 -4.72 -11.46
N CYS A 80 -3.28 -4.32 -11.32
CA CYS A 80 -2.35 -4.15 -12.43
C CYS A 80 -2.10 -5.48 -13.16
N ALA A 81 -1.78 -6.55 -12.43
CA ALA A 81 -1.56 -7.87 -13.02
C ALA A 81 -2.82 -8.46 -13.71
N ALA A 82 -4.02 -8.11 -13.23
CA ALA A 82 -5.26 -8.52 -13.88
C ALA A 82 -5.51 -7.76 -15.20
N ARG A 83 -5.26 -6.43 -15.22
CA ARG A 83 -5.50 -5.57 -16.38
C ARG A 83 -4.39 -5.65 -17.42
N HIS A 84 -3.16 -5.88 -16.98
CA HIS A 84 -1.94 -5.88 -17.78
C HIS A 84 -1.12 -7.14 -17.50
N PRO A 85 -1.62 -8.33 -17.87
CA PRO A 85 -1.00 -9.61 -17.54
C PRO A 85 0.42 -9.77 -18.09
N GLU A 86 0.75 -9.04 -19.14
CA GLU A 86 2.09 -9.00 -19.75
C GLU A 86 3.13 -8.28 -18.87
N LEU A 87 2.69 -7.48 -17.88
CA LEU A 87 3.57 -6.70 -17.01
C LEU A 87 3.88 -7.39 -15.68
N ALA A 88 3.42 -8.62 -15.45
CA ALA A 88 3.62 -9.29 -14.17
C ALA A 88 3.97 -10.76 -14.34
N ARG A 89 5.15 -11.18 -13.84
CA ARG A 89 5.53 -12.60 -13.67
C ARG A 89 4.84 -13.25 -12.48
N GLY A 90 4.50 -12.47 -11.48
CA GLY A 90 3.82 -12.87 -10.27
C GLY A 90 3.47 -11.68 -9.40
N VAL A 91 2.61 -11.90 -8.42
CA VAL A 91 2.18 -10.89 -7.46
C VAL A 91 2.44 -11.39 -6.04
N VAL A 92 3.02 -10.54 -5.20
CA VAL A 92 3.10 -10.76 -3.75
C VAL A 92 2.37 -9.63 -3.03
N MET A 93 1.36 -9.97 -2.27
CA MET A 93 0.57 -9.03 -1.49
C MET A 93 0.99 -9.12 -0.02
N LEU A 94 1.49 -8.01 0.54
CA LEU A 94 1.88 -7.89 1.93
C LEU A 94 0.74 -7.21 2.69
N ASP A 95 0.07 -7.94 3.55
CA ASP A 95 -1.12 -7.52 4.32
C ASP A 95 -2.10 -6.63 3.54
N SER A 96 -2.48 -7.11 2.37
CA SER A 96 -3.44 -6.44 1.47
C SER A 96 -4.66 -7.33 1.26
N PRO A 97 -5.46 -7.58 2.31
CA PRO A 97 -6.57 -8.52 2.21
C PRO A 97 -7.66 -8.01 1.28
N VAL A 98 -8.21 -8.89 0.46
CA VAL A 98 -9.22 -8.56 -0.54
C VAL A 98 -10.62 -8.78 0.00
N LEU A 99 -11.41 -7.73 0.04
CA LEU A 99 -12.85 -7.82 0.32
C LEU A 99 -13.55 -8.70 -0.69
N GLY A 100 -14.38 -9.62 -0.20
CA GLY A 100 -15.12 -10.54 -1.03
C GLY A 100 -16.64 -10.47 -0.89
N GLY A 101 -17.32 -11.02 -1.90
CA GLY A 101 -18.76 -11.26 -1.88
C GLY A 101 -19.60 -10.00 -1.66
N TRP A 102 -20.70 -10.15 -0.91
CA TRP A 102 -21.65 -9.09 -0.61
C TRP A 102 -21.04 -7.91 0.18
N ARG A 103 -19.98 -8.15 0.97
CA ARG A 103 -19.29 -7.10 1.73
C ARG A 103 -18.66 -6.05 0.82
N ALA A 104 -18.08 -6.46 -0.31
CA ALA A 104 -17.53 -5.54 -1.30
C ALA A 104 -18.63 -4.66 -1.90
N GLY A 105 -19.80 -5.25 -2.23
CA GLY A 105 -20.97 -4.51 -2.69
C GLY A 105 -21.50 -3.54 -1.64
N ALA A 106 -21.59 -3.97 -0.38
CA ALA A 106 -22.04 -3.12 0.72
C ALA A 106 -21.13 -1.90 0.93
N ILE A 107 -19.78 -2.06 0.83
CA ILE A 107 -18.85 -0.94 0.91
C ILE A 107 -19.01 -0.01 -0.30
N GLY A 108 -19.24 -0.55 -1.50
CA GLY A 108 -19.48 0.26 -2.70
C GLY A 108 -20.64 1.25 -2.52
N VAL A 109 -21.69 0.82 -1.82
CA VAL A 109 -22.84 1.69 -1.50
C VAL A 109 -22.56 2.57 -0.27
N ALA A 110 -22.04 1.96 0.81
CA ALA A 110 -21.89 2.63 2.10
C ALA A 110 -20.85 3.77 2.08
N LYS A 111 -19.78 3.68 1.30
CA LYS A 111 -18.71 4.70 1.25
C LYS A 111 -19.22 6.08 0.81
N HIS A 112 -20.37 6.15 0.15
CA HIS A 112 -20.99 7.40 -0.26
C HIS A 112 -21.92 8.00 0.82
N THR A 113 -22.20 7.26 1.91
CA THR A 113 -23.06 7.73 3.00
C THR A 113 -22.31 8.67 3.96
N PRO A 114 -23.00 9.70 4.53
CA PRO A 114 -22.38 10.60 5.51
C PRO A 114 -21.83 9.88 6.74
N LEU A 115 -22.47 8.79 7.17
CA LEU A 115 -22.05 8.01 8.34
C LEU A 115 -20.70 7.33 8.09
N MET A 116 -20.53 6.64 6.96
CA MET A 116 -19.28 5.98 6.59
C MET A 116 -18.16 6.98 6.37
N LYS A 117 -18.45 8.14 5.79
CA LYS A 117 -17.46 9.22 5.67
C LYS A 117 -16.93 9.70 7.03
N ARG A 118 -17.78 9.72 8.08
CA ARG A 118 -17.34 10.09 9.44
C ARG A 118 -16.50 8.99 10.12
N LEU A 119 -16.73 7.74 9.80
CA LEU A 119 -16.02 6.59 10.36
C LEU A 119 -14.79 6.16 9.53
N SER A 120 -14.61 6.75 8.36
CA SER A 120 -13.49 6.45 7.46
C SER A 120 -12.14 6.83 8.07
N PRO A 121 -11.08 6.04 7.85
CA PRO A 121 -9.70 6.43 8.18
C PRO A 121 -9.29 7.78 7.56
N SER A 122 -9.95 8.20 6.48
CA SER A 122 -9.74 9.50 5.83
C SER A 122 -9.92 10.70 6.77
N VAL A 123 -10.83 10.59 7.75
CA VAL A 123 -11.03 11.64 8.76
C VAL A 123 -9.80 11.80 9.66
N VAL A 124 -9.18 10.68 10.02
CA VAL A 124 -7.94 10.69 10.83
C VAL A 124 -6.80 11.29 10.00
N SER A 125 -6.67 10.90 8.74
CA SER A 125 -5.65 11.41 7.82
C SER A 125 -5.72 12.93 7.66
N ARG A 126 -6.92 13.48 7.45
CA ARG A 126 -7.11 14.94 7.33
C ARG A 126 -6.73 15.70 8.58
N LYS A 127 -6.96 15.12 9.76
CA LYS A 127 -6.75 15.79 11.05
C LYS A 127 -5.37 15.53 11.67
N ARG A 128 -4.57 14.63 11.10
CA ARG A 128 -3.28 14.31 11.70
C ARG A 128 -2.34 15.51 11.64
N ARG A 129 -1.48 15.63 12.66
CA ARG A 129 -0.39 16.62 12.67
C ARG A 129 0.47 16.42 11.42
N HIS A 130 0.85 17.52 10.77
CA HIS A 130 1.60 17.48 9.51
C HIS A 130 2.74 18.49 9.46
N GLN A 131 2.94 19.26 10.55
CA GLN A 131 4.00 20.25 10.67
C GLN A 131 4.66 20.16 12.05
N TRP A 132 5.95 20.39 12.08
CA TRP A 132 6.82 20.38 13.27
C TRP A 132 7.90 21.42 13.10
N ASP A 133 8.49 21.84 14.24
CA ASP A 133 9.53 22.87 14.27
C ASP A 133 10.85 22.37 13.67
N ASP A 134 11.18 21.10 13.91
CA ASP A 134 12.38 20.45 13.40
C ASP A 134 12.19 18.95 13.21
N ARG A 135 13.22 18.31 12.67
CA ARG A 135 13.23 16.87 12.37
C ARG A 135 13.21 15.99 13.63
N GLU A 136 13.83 16.45 14.71
CA GLU A 136 13.81 15.73 15.99
C GLU A 136 12.40 15.72 16.57
N ALA A 137 11.69 16.83 16.50
CA ALA A 137 10.28 16.90 16.88
C ALA A 137 9.39 15.95 16.06
N VAL A 138 9.69 15.74 14.77
CA VAL A 138 9.02 14.71 13.94
C VAL A 138 9.30 13.32 14.51
N PHE A 139 10.58 12.99 14.75
CA PHE A 139 10.99 11.69 15.25
C PHE A 139 10.33 11.36 16.59
N GLN A 140 10.41 12.26 17.57
CA GLN A 140 9.78 12.08 18.86
C GLN A 140 8.25 11.96 18.77
N HIS A 141 7.62 12.72 17.87
CA HIS A 141 6.19 12.62 17.65
C HIS A 141 5.76 11.23 17.16
N PHE A 142 6.46 10.63 16.20
CA PHE A 142 6.12 9.32 15.70
C PHE A 142 6.53 8.21 16.65
N ARG A 143 7.72 8.27 17.24
CA ARG A 143 8.21 7.31 18.25
C ARG A 143 7.25 7.19 19.44
N GLY A 144 6.63 8.29 19.86
CA GLY A 144 5.65 8.31 20.95
C GLY A 144 4.27 7.73 20.61
N LYS A 145 4.01 7.37 19.35
CA LYS A 145 2.71 6.83 18.96
C LYS A 145 2.71 5.30 18.98
N LYS A 146 1.64 4.72 19.56
CA LYS A 146 1.44 3.26 19.63
C LYS A 146 1.60 2.56 18.28
N LEU A 147 1.18 3.18 17.17
CA LEU A 147 1.27 2.62 15.83
C LEU A 147 2.72 2.36 15.39
N PHE A 148 3.66 3.19 15.86
CA PHE A 148 5.08 3.12 15.50
C PHE A 148 5.94 2.44 16.56
N ALA A 149 5.35 2.04 17.69
CA ALA A 149 6.10 1.51 18.84
C ALA A 149 6.79 0.16 18.56
N ALA A 150 6.24 -0.61 17.61
CA ALA A 150 6.79 -1.91 17.20
C ALA A 150 7.68 -1.83 15.95
N TRP A 151 7.87 -0.64 15.37
CA TRP A 151 8.68 -0.50 14.17
C TRP A 151 10.16 -0.71 14.45
N ASP A 152 10.87 -1.27 13.48
CA ASP A 152 12.32 -1.22 13.45
C ASP A 152 12.81 0.22 13.51
N GLU A 153 13.83 0.50 14.33
CA GLU A 153 14.30 1.86 14.57
C GLU A 153 14.84 2.52 13.29
N GLN A 154 15.54 1.74 12.44
CA GLN A 154 16.03 2.27 11.17
C GLN A 154 14.89 2.60 10.21
N VAL A 155 13.83 1.81 10.21
CA VAL A 155 12.63 2.09 9.39
C VAL A 155 11.93 3.36 9.88
N LEU A 156 11.88 3.59 11.18
CA LEU A 156 11.34 4.84 11.72
C LEU A 156 12.19 6.04 11.32
N HIS A 157 13.52 5.92 11.36
CA HIS A 157 14.43 6.95 10.84
C HIS A 157 14.23 7.20 9.35
N ASP A 158 14.08 6.15 8.55
CA ASP A 158 13.81 6.28 7.12
C ASP A 158 12.48 6.99 6.84
N TYR A 159 11.44 6.67 7.62
CA TYR A 159 10.15 7.36 7.50
C TYR A 159 10.26 8.85 7.85
N VAL A 160 10.99 9.21 8.91
CA VAL A 160 11.23 10.61 9.27
C VAL A 160 12.05 11.33 8.19
N ASN A 161 13.07 10.65 7.66
CA ASN A 161 14.00 11.25 6.70
C ASN A 161 13.38 11.49 5.31
N HIS A 162 12.52 10.59 4.86
CA HIS A 162 11.96 10.58 3.51
C HIS A 162 10.45 10.82 3.49
N GLY A 163 9.76 10.55 4.58
CA GLY A 163 8.34 10.83 4.75
C GLY A 163 8.02 12.25 5.19
N THR A 164 9.06 13.05 5.46
CA THR A 164 8.93 14.49 5.74
C THR A 164 9.96 15.30 4.95
N LEU A 165 9.73 16.60 4.84
CA LEU A 165 10.61 17.53 4.14
C LEU A 165 10.67 18.85 4.91
N ASP A 166 11.80 19.55 4.75
CA ASP A 166 11.95 20.92 5.20
C ASP A 166 11.23 21.87 4.21
N ALA A 167 10.31 22.66 4.74
CA ALA A 167 9.58 23.67 4.02
C ALA A 167 9.82 25.01 4.70
N GLU A 168 10.90 25.70 4.31
CA GLU A 168 11.26 27.05 4.80
C GLU A 168 11.35 27.14 6.33
N GLY A 169 12.03 26.17 6.94
CA GLY A 169 12.23 26.12 8.42
C GLY A 169 11.10 25.48 9.19
N THR A 170 10.13 24.86 8.51
CA THR A 170 9.10 24.03 9.11
C THR A 170 9.11 22.65 8.50
N TRP A 171 9.24 21.59 9.30
CA TRP A 171 9.19 20.22 8.82
C TRP A 171 7.76 19.79 8.57
N GLN A 172 7.49 19.26 7.36
CA GLN A 172 6.15 18.88 6.94
C GLN A 172 6.12 17.44 6.41
N LEU A 173 4.92 16.81 6.45
CA LEU A 173 4.72 15.52 5.77
C LEU A 173 4.95 15.67 4.28
N ALA A 174 5.79 14.79 3.72
CA ALA A 174 6.01 14.68 2.28
C ALA A 174 4.82 14.04 1.54
N PHE A 175 3.99 13.26 2.26
CA PHE A 175 2.78 12.68 1.73
C PHE A 175 1.58 13.58 2.03
N ASP A 176 0.94 14.09 0.98
CA ASP A 176 -0.20 14.99 1.09
C ASP A 176 -1.38 14.31 1.78
N ARG A 177 -1.94 14.95 2.83
CA ARG A 177 -3.06 14.43 3.61
C ARG A 177 -4.36 14.30 2.82
N GLU A 178 -4.59 15.18 1.85
CA GLU A 178 -5.77 15.11 0.98
C GLU A 178 -5.66 13.95 -0.01
N VAL A 179 -4.46 13.71 -0.56
CA VAL A 179 -4.19 12.52 -1.38
C VAL A 179 -4.40 11.25 -0.55
N GLU A 180 -3.80 11.19 0.66
CA GLU A 180 -3.98 10.07 1.60
C GLU A 180 -5.45 9.80 1.90
N SER A 181 -6.18 10.85 2.26
CA SER A 181 -7.61 10.77 2.60
C SER A 181 -8.44 10.31 1.42
N ARG A 182 -8.17 10.84 0.22
CA ARG A 182 -8.88 10.49 -1.01
C ARG A 182 -8.66 9.03 -1.38
N ILE A 183 -7.47 8.48 -1.14
CA ILE A 183 -7.20 7.04 -1.33
C ILE A 183 -8.15 6.21 -0.45
N TYR A 184 -8.33 6.56 0.83
CA TYR A 184 -9.29 5.87 1.70
C TYR A 184 -10.75 6.05 1.27
N ASP A 185 -11.13 7.25 0.81
CA ASP A 185 -12.51 7.54 0.40
C ASP A 185 -12.90 6.82 -0.91
N THR A 186 -11.92 6.37 -1.70
CA THR A 186 -12.11 5.79 -3.04
C THR A 186 -11.73 4.32 -3.15
N LEU A 187 -11.69 3.60 -2.01
CA LEU A 187 -11.32 2.18 -1.93
C LEU A 187 -12.01 1.33 -3.01
N PRO A 188 -11.27 0.42 -3.68
CA PRO A 188 -11.84 -0.48 -4.68
C PRO A 188 -12.85 -1.45 -4.07
N HIS A 189 -14.02 -1.49 -4.65
CA HIS A 189 -15.10 -2.43 -4.30
C HIS A 189 -15.43 -3.38 -5.45
N ASN A 190 -14.80 -3.21 -6.60
CA ASN A 190 -15.06 -3.95 -7.84
C ASN A 190 -14.02 -5.03 -8.17
N ILE A 191 -13.07 -5.34 -7.26
CA ILE A 191 -11.98 -6.30 -7.49
C ILE A 191 -12.52 -7.67 -7.90
N GLY A 192 -13.57 -8.16 -7.24
CA GLY A 192 -14.19 -9.44 -7.58
C GLY A 192 -14.75 -9.46 -9.02
N THR A 193 -15.35 -8.37 -9.48
CA THR A 193 -15.84 -8.23 -10.85
C THR A 193 -14.68 -8.15 -11.84
N LEU A 194 -13.64 -7.41 -11.52
CA LEU A 194 -12.42 -7.33 -12.32
C LEU A 194 -11.81 -8.73 -12.52
N LEU A 195 -11.60 -9.48 -11.44
CA LEU A 195 -10.97 -10.80 -11.51
C LEU A 195 -11.83 -11.86 -12.22
N ARG A 196 -13.16 -11.71 -12.26
CA ARG A 196 -14.03 -12.55 -13.10
C ARG A 196 -13.90 -12.21 -14.58
N ALA A 197 -13.83 -10.93 -14.92
CA ALA A 197 -13.69 -10.46 -16.29
C ALA A 197 -12.26 -10.65 -16.85
N GLN A 198 -11.27 -10.47 -16.00
CA GLN A 198 -9.85 -10.52 -16.33
C GLN A 198 -9.10 -11.37 -15.27
N PRO A 199 -9.17 -12.70 -15.38
CA PRO A 199 -8.49 -13.60 -14.45
C PRO A 199 -6.96 -13.42 -14.50
N LEU A 200 -6.31 -13.54 -13.33
CA LEU A 200 -4.86 -13.49 -13.24
C LEU A 200 -4.21 -14.58 -14.09
N LYS A 201 -3.22 -14.19 -14.90
CA LYS A 201 -2.41 -15.08 -15.73
C LYS A 201 -1.05 -15.43 -15.08
N CYS A 202 -0.78 -14.89 -13.91
CA CYS A 202 0.44 -15.17 -13.15
C CYS A 202 0.10 -15.68 -11.72
N PRO A 203 1.05 -16.33 -11.03
CA PRO A 203 0.86 -16.72 -9.64
C PRO A 203 0.72 -15.49 -8.74
N LEU A 204 -0.08 -15.67 -7.68
CA LEU A 204 -0.23 -14.70 -6.60
C LEU A 204 0.05 -15.39 -5.28
N ALA A 205 0.81 -14.73 -4.41
CA ALA A 205 1.02 -15.10 -3.02
C ALA A 205 0.56 -13.97 -2.09
N PHE A 206 0.13 -14.34 -0.89
CA PHE A 206 -0.24 -13.41 0.17
C PHE A 206 0.57 -13.68 1.41
N ILE A 207 1.13 -12.64 2.02
CA ILE A 207 1.78 -12.68 3.33
C ILE A 207 1.02 -11.73 4.24
N GLY A 208 0.51 -12.23 5.36
CA GLY A 208 -0.29 -11.45 6.31
C GLY A 208 0.28 -11.46 7.72
N GLY A 209 0.00 -10.40 8.48
CA GLY A 209 0.30 -10.32 9.90
C GLY A 209 -0.74 -11.04 10.75
N LEU A 210 -0.31 -11.86 11.71
CA LEU A 210 -1.22 -12.56 12.64
C LEU A 210 -2.04 -11.61 13.50
N GLN A 211 -1.52 -10.40 13.78
CA GLN A 211 -2.20 -9.37 14.56
C GLN A 211 -2.90 -8.31 13.67
N SER A 212 -2.94 -8.48 12.33
CA SER A 212 -3.58 -7.52 11.44
C SER A 212 -5.05 -7.28 11.79
N ALA A 213 -5.38 -6.04 12.12
CA ALA A 213 -6.75 -5.60 12.33
C ALA A 213 -7.49 -5.45 11.00
N GLU A 214 -6.80 -5.03 9.95
CA GLU A 214 -7.30 -4.84 8.59
C GLU A 214 -7.83 -6.14 8.01
N MET A 215 -7.14 -7.26 8.24
CA MET A 215 -7.60 -8.58 7.84
C MET A 215 -8.90 -8.97 8.53
N LYS A 216 -9.03 -8.67 9.83
CA LYS A 216 -10.28 -8.90 10.58
C LYS A 216 -11.44 -8.04 10.05
N GLN A 217 -11.17 -6.79 9.71
CA GLN A 217 -12.17 -5.84 9.18
C GLN A 217 -12.75 -6.29 7.84
N VAL A 218 -11.94 -6.87 6.95
CA VAL A 218 -12.43 -7.40 5.67
C VAL A 218 -13.14 -8.76 5.80
N GLY A 219 -13.22 -9.33 6.99
CA GLY A 219 -13.88 -10.59 7.26
C GLY A 219 -12.97 -11.81 7.17
N GLY A 220 -11.67 -11.59 7.37
CA GLY A 220 -10.68 -12.67 7.44
C GLY A 220 -10.00 -12.97 6.12
N LEU A 221 -9.32 -14.11 6.10
CA LEU A 221 -8.39 -14.51 5.04
C LEU A 221 -9.07 -15.25 3.87
N GLU A 222 -10.28 -15.76 4.03
CA GLU A 222 -10.91 -16.73 3.12
C GLU A 222 -10.89 -16.29 1.65
N ASN A 223 -11.41 -15.08 1.37
CA ASN A 223 -11.46 -14.59 -0.02
C ASN A 223 -10.06 -14.36 -0.61
N THR A 224 -9.13 -13.85 0.19
CA THR A 224 -7.75 -13.62 -0.23
C THR A 224 -7.03 -14.95 -0.49
N ALA A 225 -7.21 -15.95 0.38
CA ALA A 225 -6.63 -17.28 0.22
C ALA A 225 -7.16 -17.98 -1.05
N ARG A 226 -8.44 -17.79 -1.36
CA ARG A 226 -9.05 -18.32 -2.59
C ARG A 226 -8.42 -17.69 -3.83
N ILE A 227 -8.20 -16.36 -3.85
CA ILE A 227 -7.54 -15.65 -4.95
C ILE A 227 -6.09 -16.09 -5.08
N ALA A 228 -5.38 -16.26 -3.96
CA ALA A 228 -4.01 -16.74 -3.91
C ALA A 228 -3.87 -18.25 -4.17
N LYS A 229 -4.98 -18.97 -4.35
CA LYS A 229 -5.00 -20.43 -4.53
C LYS A 229 -4.21 -21.16 -3.43
N GLY A 230 -4.40 -20.76 -2.19
CA GLY A 230 -3.75 -21.32 -1.01
C GLY A 230 -2.29 -20.91 -0.79
N ARG A 231 -1.70 -20.05 -1.63
CA ARG A 231 -0.34 -19.52 -1.43
C ARG A 231 -0.37 -18.40 -0.40
N VAL A 232 -0.49 -18.78 0.84
CA VAL A 232 -0.63 -17.87 1.98
C VAL A 232 0.43 -18.18 3.01
N MET A 233 1.07 -17.14 3.52
CA MET A 233 1.96 -17.20 4.67
C MET A 233 1.45 -16.22 5.72
N MET A 234 1.46 -16.63 6.98
CA MET A 234 1.16 -15.75 8.10
C MET A 234 2.41 -15.60 8.95
N ILE A 235 2.75 -14.36 9.26
CA ILE A 235 3.90 -14.04 10.11
C ILE A 235 3.46 -13.31 11.37
N ASP A 236 4.27 -13.40 12.41
CA ASP A 236 4.05 -12.64 13.63
C ASP A 236 4.30 -11.14 13.35
N GLY A 237 3.26 -10.31 13.51
CA GLY A 237 3.27 -8.88 13.24
C GLY A 237 1.87 -8.32 12.98
N SER A 238 1.77 -6.99 12.98
CA SER A 238 0.53 -6.28 12.66
C SER A 238 0.38 -6.08 11.14
N HIS A 239 -0.59 -5.25 10.74
CA HIS A 239 -0.69 -4.74 9.37
C HIS A 239 0.63 -4.12 8.87
N LEU A 240 1.41 -3.55 9.78
CA LEU A 240 2.66 -2.87 9.49
C LEU A 240 3.90 -3.77 9.67
N PHE A 241 3.73 -5.10 9.60
CA PHE A 241 4.86 -6.02 9.73
C PHE A 241 6.05 -5.71 8.79
N PRO A 242 5.86 -5.14 7.58
CA PRO A 242 7.01 -4.78 6.75
C PRO A 242 7.92 -3.69 7.37
N MET A 243 7.38 -2.91 8.31
CA MET A 243 8.11 -1.91 9.09
C MET A 243 8.59 -2.46 10.44
N GLU A 244 7.88 -3.43 10.98
CA GLU A 244 8.19 -4.05 12.28
C GLU A 244 9.31 -5.09 12.16
N LYS A 245 9.33 -5.82 11.04
CA LYS A 245 10.24 -6.95 10.73
C LYS A 245 10.66 -6.89 9.27
N PRO A 246 11.50 -5.91 8.88
CA PRO A 246 11.83 -5.65 7.48
C PRO A 246 12.77 -6.67 6.85
N LEU A 247 13.36 -7.61 7.62
CA LEU A 247 14.35 -8.63 7.19
C LEU A 247 13.77 -10.04 7.19
#